data_2a0da026725e5a89fe885cbb8e95632a
#
_entry.id   2a0da026725e5a89fe885cbb8e95632a
#
_cell.length_a   1.000
_cell.length_b   1.000
_cell.length_c   1.000
_cell.angle_alpha   90.00
_cell.angle_beta   90.00
_cell.angle_gamma   90.00
#
_symmetry.space_group_name_H-M   'P 1'
#
loop_
_entity.id
_entity.type
_entity.pdbx_description
1 polymer ?
#
loop_
_entity_poly.entity_id
_entity_poly.type
_entity_poly.pdbx_seq_one_letter_code
_entity_poly.pdbx_strand_id
1 'polypeptide(L)'
;MFTGIIEELGSVVDVREGGLTVRAAKVLEDAAQGDSICINGVCLTLTAMSGSTFTVDTVPETRRRTNLGDLRPGDPVNLERALRPSDRMGGHFVQGHVEGTGRVKSVTEDGPALLIGFSAGPELMRYIVAKGFIAIDGASLTVVDRDDAGFSVTIIPLTQELSLIHI
;
A
#
# COMPACT_ATOMS: atom_id res chain seq x y z
N MET A 1 -6.67 3.04 -10.98
CA MET A 1 -5.38 2.46 -11.40
C MET A 1 -4.27 3.29 -10.80
N PHE A 2 -3.20 2.67 -10.29
CA PHE A 2 -2.10 3.28 -9.55
C PHE A 2 -0.77 2.80 -10.11
N THR A 3 0.34 3.32 -9.58
CA THR A 3 1.70 2.97 -10.03
C THR A 3 2.51 2.26 -8.95
N GLY A 4 2.08 2.34 -7.71
CA GLY A 4 2.84 1.89 -6.54
C GLY A 4 3.93 2.88 -6.11
N ILE A 5 3.82 4.12 -6.51
CA ILE A 5 4.68 5.20 -6.02
C ILE A 5 3.93 5.94 -4.91
N ILE A 6 4.35 5.71 -3.69
CA ILE A 6 3.73 6.35 -2.53
C ILE A 6 3.97 7.86 -2.60
N GLU A 7 2.90 8.63 -2.50
CA GLU A 7 2.96 10.09 -2.57
C GLU A 7 3.02 10.75 -1.19
N GLU A 8 2.41 10.12 -0.20
CA GLU A 8 2.26 10.67 1.15
C GLU A 8 2.06 9.58 2.18
N LEU A 9 2.55 9.81 3.40
CA LEU A 9 2.16 9.08 4.59
C LEU A 9 1.00 9.82 5.27
N GLY A 10 -0.20 9.24 5.21
CA GLY A 10 -1.36 9.70 5.96
C GLY A 10 -1.42 9.09 7.35
N SER A 11 -2.41 9.49 8.14
CA SER A 11 -2.70 8.88 9.44
C SER A 11 -4.19 8.60 9.62
N VAL A 12 -4.50 7.44 10.17
CA VAL A 12 -5.88 7.08 10.50
C VAL A 12 -6.41 7.99 11.61
N VAL A 13 -7.55 8.61 11.38
CA VAL A 13 -8.24 9.47 12.37
C VAL A 13 -9.32 8.69 13.08
N ASP A 14 -10.08 7.89 12.33
CA ASP A 14 -11.18 7.10 12.85
C ASP A 14 -11.37 5.81 12.05
N VAL A 15 -11.79 4.76 12.72
CA VAL A 15 -12.13 3.45 12.15
C VAL A 15 -13.54 3.09 12.54
N ARG A 16 -14.41 2.87 11.55
CA ARG A 16 -15.79 2.44 11.74
C ARG A 16 -16.05 1.09 11.06
N GLU A 17 -17.14 0.43 11.36
CA GLU A 17 -17.46 -0.89 10.83
C GLU A 17 -17.43 -0.97 9.30
N GLY A 18 -17.82 0.09 8.60
CA GLY A 18 -17.86 0.15 7.13
C GLY A 18 -16.88 1.13 6.51
N GLY A 19 -15.84 1.61 7.18
CA GLY A 19 -14.95 2.59 6.57
C GLY A 19 -13.85 3.15 7.46
N LEU A 20 -13.08 4.07 6.89
CA LEU A 20 -11.97 4.75 7.52
C LEU A 20 -12.07 6.26 7.29
N THR A 21 -11.63 7.05 8.26
CA THR A 21 -11.30 8.47 8.08
C THR A 21 -9.79 8.63 8.21
N VAL A 22 -9.17 9.25 7.22
CA VAL A 22 -7.72 9.40 7.14
C VAL A 22 -7.37 10.88 7.02
N ARG A 23 -6.32 11.31 7.72
CA ARG A 23 -5.72 12.64 7.56
C ARG A 23 -4.64 12.59 6.52
N ALA A 24 -4.67 13.56 5.59
CA ALA A 24 -3.71 13.74 4.52
C ALA A 24 -3.65 15.21 4.09
N ALA A 25 -2.69 15.53 3.27
CA ALA A 25 -2.55 16.87 2.68
C ALA A 25 -2.36 16.78 1.16
N LYS A 26 -1.24 16.20 0.71
CA LYS A 26 -0.83 16.17 -0.70
C LYS A 26 -1.84 15.46 -1.60
N VAL A 27 -2.31 14.29 -1.19
CA VAL A 27 -3.26 13.50 -1.99
C VAL A 27 -4.66 14.15 -2.07
N LEU A 28 -4.92 15.19 -1.28
CA LEU A 28 -6.18 15.93 -1.28
C LEU A 28 -6.13 17.23 -2.10
N GLU A 29 -4.96 17.68 -2.58
CA GLU A 29 -4.81 18.96 -3.30
C GLU A 29 -5.76 19.11 -4.49
N ASP A 30 -6.05 18.02 -5.18
CA ASP A 30 -6.91 18.00 -6.37
C ASP A 30 -7.93 16.86 -6.37
N ALA A 31 -8.13 16.23 -5.22
CA ALA A 31 -9.09 15.15 -5.06
C ALA A 31 -10.52 15.66 -4.97
N ALA A 32 -11.46 14.88 -5.44
CA ALA A 32 -12.91 15.13 -5.35
C ALA A 32 -13.63 13.90 -4.82
N GLN A 33 -14.83 14.13 -4.25
CA GLN A 33 -15.71 13.03 -3.88
C GLN A 33 -16.02 12.15 -5.11
N GLY A 34 -15.86 10.85 -4.97
CA GLY A 34 -16.00 9.87 -6.05
C GLY A 34 -14.67 9.43 -6.66
N ASP A 35 -13.56 10.14 -6.40
CA ASP A 35 -12.25 9.72 -6.87
C ASP A 35 -11.75 8.47 -6.17
N SER A 36 -10.89 7.73 -6.87
CA SER A 36 -10.18 6.59 -6.28
C SER A 36 -8.90 7.04 -5.61
N ILE A 37 -8.67 6.53 -4.41
CA ILE A 37 -7.42 6.67 -3.65
C ILE A 37 -6.92 5.29 -3.23
N CYS A 38 -5.61 5.10 -3.25
CA CYS A 38 -4.96 3.89 -2.75
C CYS A 38 -4.53 4.10 -1.31
N ILE A 39 -4.99 3.24 -0.41
CA ILE A 39 -4.57 3.20 1.01
C ILE A 39 -3.94 1.85 1.28
N ASN A 40 -2.64 1.81 1.63
CA ASN A 40 -1.89 0.57 1.81
C ASN A 40 -2.10 -0.44 0.67
N GLY A 41 -2.11 0.02 -0.59
CA GLY A 41 -2.33 -0.84 -1.76
C GLY A 41 -3.79 -1.16 -2.07
N VAL A 42 -4.75 -0.68 -1.29
CA VAL A 42 -6.18 -0.92 -1.51
C VAL A 42 -6.81 0.24 -2.25
N CYS A 43 -7.41 -0.02 -3.41
CA CYS A 43 -8.21 0.97 -4.15
C CYS A 43 -9.55 1.21 -3.43
N LEU A 44 -9.76 2.43 -2.97
CA LEU A 44 -10.98 2.85 -2.29
C LEU A 44 -11.53 4.13 -2.91
N THR A 45 -12.82 4.39 -2.72
CA THR A 45 -13.49 5.59 -3.22
C THR A 45 -13.65 6.62 -2.11
N LEU A 46 -13.28 7.87 -2.39
CA LEU A 46 -13.54 8.99 -1.48
C LEU A 46 -15.04 9.24 -1.37
N THR A 47 -15.60 9.08 -0.19
CA THR A 47 -17.03 9.30 0.07
C THR A 47 -17.32 10.66 0.70
N ALA A 48 -16.35 11.26 1.38
CA ALA A 48 -16.44 12.60 1.94
C ALA A 48 -15.04 13.21 2.15
N MET A 49 -14.97 14.54 2.17
CA MET A 49 -13.75 15.29 2.48
C MET A 49 -14.09 16.45 3.41
N SER A 50 -13.22 16.76 4.38
CA SER A 50 -13.36 17.88 5.30
C SER A 50 -12.00 18.38 5.77
N GLY A 51 -11.60 19.57 5.30
CA GLY A 51 -10.30 20.14 5.63
C GLY A 51 -9.15 19.21 5.18
N SER A 52 -8.35 18.74 6.13
CA SER A 52 -7.23 17.81 5.90
C SER A 52 -7.62 16.35 6.13
N THR A 53 -8.88 15.98 6.08
CA THR A 53 -9.34 14.60 6.25
C THR A 53 -10.24 14.16 5.12
N PHE A 54 -10.18 12.89 4.80
CA PHE A 54 -11.11 12.23 3.88
C PHE A 54 -11.64 10.93 4.48
N THR A 55 -12.78 10.51 3.98
CA THR A 55 -13.44 9.27 4.40
C THR A 55 -13.60 8.35 3.20
N VAL A 56 -13.40 7.06 3.44
CA VAL A 56 -13.62 5.99 2.48
C VAL A 56 -14.50 4.91 3.10
N ASP A 57 -15.26 4.22 2.27
CA ASP A 57 -16.01 3.03 2.69
C ASP A 57 -15.22 1.76 2.37
N THR A 58 -15.34 0.76 3.24
CA THR A 58 -14.74 -0.56 3.08
C THR A 58 -15.81 -1.63 3.16
N VAL A 59 -15.73 -2.63 2.27
CA VAL A 59 -16.60 -3.81 2.34
C VAL A 59 -15.96 -4.92 3.18
N PRO A 60 -16.74 -5.88 3.71
CA PRO A 60 -16.20 -6.95 4.55
C PRO A 60 -15.07 -7.76 3.89
N GLU A 61 -15.13 -7.98 2.56
CA GLU A 61 -14.08 -8.68 1.81
C GLU A 61 -12.75 -7.93 1.88
N THR A 62 -12.74 -6.61 1.67
CA THR A 62 -11.56 -5.75 1.78
C THR A 62 -10.92 -5.88 3.16
N ARG A 63 -11.71 -5.84 4.23
CA ARG A 63 -11.20 -5.95 5.59
C ARG A 63 -10.62 -7.33 5.91
N ARG A 64 -11.16 -8.40 5.31
CA ARG A 64 -10.61 -9.77 5.50
C ARG A 64 -9.33 -10.01 4.74
N ARG A 65 -9.15 -9.39 3.58
CA ARG A 65 -8.01 -9.62 2.68
C ARG A 65 -6.83 -8.71 2.91
N THR A 66 -7.01 -7.64 3.69
CA THR A 66 -6.03 -6.57 3.81
C THR A 66 -5.74 -6.24 5.27
N ASN A 67 -4.66 -5.50 5.52
CA ASN A 67 -4.34 -4.97 6.84
C ASN A 67 -5.27 -3.82 7.29
N LEU A 68 -6.16 -3.32 6.41
CA LEU A 68 -7.09 -2.24 6.78
C LEU A 68 -8.04 -2.64 7.92
N GLY A 69 -8.31 -3.95 8.08
CA GLY A 69 -9.13 -4.47 9.17
C GLY A 69 -8.51 -4.32 10.56
N ASP A 70 -7.20 -4.22 10.64
CA ASP A 70 -6.42 -4.17 11.88
C ASP A 70 -6.02 -2.74 12.29
N LEU A 71 -6.23 -1.76 11.39
CA LEU A 71 -5.87 -0.36 11.63
C LEU A 71 -6.63 0.24 12.81
N ARG A 72 -5.95 1.16 13.50
CA ARG A 72 -6.47 1.92 14.66
C ARG A 72 -6.23 3.41 14.46
N PRO A 73 -6.99 4.29 15.13
CA PRO A 73 -6.70 5.71 15.15
C PRO A 73 -5.24 5.98 15.59
N GLY A 74 -4.54 6.81 14.80
CA GLY A 74 -3.13 7.13 14.96
C GLY A 74 -2.19 6.32 14.06
N ASP A 75 -2.62 5.17 13.52
CA ASP A 75 -1.78 4.38 12.63
C ASP A 75 -1.47 5.14 11.34
N PRO A 76 -0.23 5.07 10.86
CA PRO A 76 0.14 5.62 9.58
C PRO A 76 -0.32 4.73 8.42
N VAL A 77 -0.56 5.33 7.25
CA VAL A 77 -0.94 4.63 6.02
C VAL A 77 -0.25 5.21 4.81
N ASN A 78 0.15 4.36 3.87
CA ASN A 78 0.66 4.76 2.56
C ASN A 78 -0.48 5.23 1.67
N LEU A 79 -0.31 6.37 1.01
CA LEU A 79 -1.31 6.99 0.13
C LEU A 79 -0.76 7.24 -1.26
N GLU A 80 -1.60 6.96 -2.27
CA GLU A 80 -1.34 7.28 -3.67
C GLU A 80 -2.66 7.66 -4.35
N ARG A 81 -2.64 8.73 -5.17
CA ARG A 81 -3.78 9.12 -6.02
C ARG A 81 -3.88 8.21 -7.26
N ALA A 82 -5.06 8.14 -7.85
CA ALA A 82 -5.24 7.47 -9.14
C ALA A 82 -4.41 8.14 -10.23
N LEU A 83 -3.70 7.33 -11.03
CA LEU A 83 -2.86 7.76 -12.14
C LEU A 83 -3.71 8.47 -13.21
N ARG A 84 -3.32 9.66 -13.62
CA ARG A 84 -3.89 10.38 -14.76
C ARG A 84 -3.26 9.88 -16.07
N PRO A 85 -3.95 9.98 -17.22
CA PRO A 85 -3.38 9.57 -18.51
C PRO A 85 -2.10 10.31 -18.91
N SER A 86 -1.88 11.52 -18.35
CA SER A 86 -0.69 12.35 -18.62
C SER A 86 0.49 12.05 -17.68
N ASP A 87 0.28 11.26 -16.64
CA ASP A 87 1.30 11.03 -15.61
C ASP A 87 2.33 9.98 -16.05
N ARG A 88 3.49 10.03 -15.43
CA ARG A 88 4.52 9.00 -15.63
C ARG A 88 4.20 7.77 -14.80
N MET A 89 4.35 6.60 -15.40
CA MET A 89 4.32 5.34 -14.67
C MET A 89 5.72 5.06 -14.10
N GLY A 90 5.94 5.50 -12.85
CA GLY A 90 7.23 5.33 -12.17
C GLY A 90 7.47 3.92 -11.62
N GLY A 91 6.41 3.19 -11.31
CA GLY A 91 6.45 1.80 -10.81
C GLY A 91 5.92 0.79 -11.84
N HIS A 92 4.80 0.14 -11.54
CA HIS A 92 4.12 -0.78 -12.44
C HIS A 92 2.60 -0.57 -12.39
N PHE A 93 1.83 -1.31 -13.19
CA PHE A 93 0.37 -1.24 -13.13
C PHE A 93 -0.16 -1.87 -11.84
N VAL A 94 -0.60 -1.05 -10.90
CA VAL A 94 -1.20 -1.45 -9.63
C VAL A 94 -2.69 -1.19 -9.68
N GLN A 95 -3.49 -2.25 -9.58
CA GLN A 95 -4.95 -2.13 -9.60
C GLN A 95 -5.52 -1.67 -8.26
N GLY A 96 -4.83 -2.01 -7.16
CA GLY A 96 -5.33 -1.80 -5.81
C GLY A 96 -6.32 -2.88 -5.35
N HIS A 97 -6.33 -4.03 -6.01
CA HIS A 97 -7.14 -5.20 -5.68
C HIS A 97 -6.27 -6.23 -4.94
N VAL A 98 -6.16 -6.04 -3.63
CA VAL A 98 -5.27 -6.86 -2.78
C VAL A 98 -5.76 -8.30 -2.70
N GLU A 99 -4.89 -9.23 -3.03
CA GLU A 99 -5.19 -10.67 -3.01
C GLU A 99 -5.06 -11.28 -1.61
N GLY A 100 -4.21 -10.73 -0.74
CA GLY A 100 -4.03 -11.22 0.61
C GLY A 100 -2.92 -10.51 1.36
N THR A 101 -2.59 -11.02 2.55
CA THR A 101 -1.55 -10.49 3.43
C THR A 101 -0.39 -11.47 3.55
N GLY A 102 0.81 -10.94 3.68
CA GLY A 102 2.02 -11.67 4.08
C GLY A 102 2.49 -11.22 5.47
N ARG A 103 3.54 -11.86 5.96
CA ARG A 103 4.20 -11.49 7.22
C ARG A 103 5.68 -11.23 7.00
N VAL A 104 6.21 -10.19 7.61
CA VAL A 104 7.65 -9.95 7.64
C VAL A 104 8.31 -11.09 8.42
N LYS A 105 9.29 -11.75 7.80
CA LYS A 105 10.04 -12.88 8.34
C LYS A 105 11.44 -12.47 8.79
N SER A 106 12.05 -11.55 8.05
CA SER A 106 13.39 -11.04 8.35
C SER A 106 13.57 -9.64 7.80
N VAL A 107 14.41 -8.85 8.48
CA VAL A 107 14.92 -7.57 8.00
C VAL A 107 16.43 -7.60 8.20
N THR A 108 17.18 -7.36 7.14
CA THR A 108 18.65 -7.40 7.15
C THR A 108 19.19 -6.18 6.42
N GLU A 109 20.19 -5.53 6.98
CA GLU A 109 20.90 -4.44 6.31
C GLU A 109 21.71 -4.98 5.11
N ASP A 110 21.60 -4.28 3.99
CA ASP A 110 22.36 -4.55 2.74
C ASP A 110 22.93 -3.23 2.23
N GLY A 111 24.06 -2.82 2.79
CA GLY A 111 24.62 -1.49 2.59
C GLY A 111 23.65 -0.41 3.10
N PRO A 112 23.25 0.56 2.24
CA PRO A 112 22.27 1.60 2.62
C PRO A 112 20.83 1.12 2.55
N ALA A 113 20.58 -0.06 2.00
CA ALA A 113 19.26 -0.62 1.78
C ALA A 113 18.88 -1.65 2.86
N LEU A 114 17.60 -2.03 2.90
CA LEU A 114 17.11 -3.13 3.71
C LEU A 114 16.65 -4.27 2.81
N LEU A 115 17.14 -5.47 3.04
CA LEU A 115 16.61 -6.70 2.48
C LEU A 115 15.54 -7.22 3.43
N ILE A 116 14.28 -7.25 2.97
CA ILE A 116 13.14 -7.70 3.77
C ILE A 116 12.62 -9.02 3.20
N GLY A 117 12.58 -10.03 4.04
CA GLY A 117 11.98 -11.32 3.74
C GLY A 117 10.53 -11.39 4.23
N PHE A 118 9.65 -11.92 3.40
CA PHE A 118 8.24 -12.13 3.68
C PHE A 118 7.88 -13.62 3.59
N SER A 119 6.94 -14.06 4.42
CA SER A 119 6.21 -15.30 4.22
C SER A 119 4.82 -15.01 3.70
N ALA A 120 4.34 -15.83 2.77
CA ALA A 120 3.00 -15.75 2.22
C ALA A 120 2.42 -17.14 1.95
N GLY A 121 1.10 -17.24 1.88
CA GLY A 121 0.42 -18.48 1.58
C GLY A 121 0.65 -18.96 0.14
N PRO A 122 0.50 -20.27 -0.11
CA PRO A 122 0.77 -20.85 -1.44
C PRO A 122 -0.15 -20.27 -2.53
N GLU A 123 -1.33 -19.79 -2.16
CA GLU A 123 -2.27 -19.13 -3.07
C GLU A 123 -1.72 -17.80 -3.61
N LEU A 124 -0.86 -17.11 -2.84
CA LEU A 124 -0.17 -15.90 -3.28
C LEU A 124 1.15 -16.24 -3.97
N MET A 125 1.92 -17.19 -3.40
CA MET A 125 3.26 -17.55 -3.90
C MET A 125 3.27 -18.03 -5.35
N ARG A 126 2.18 -18.60 -5.86
CA ARG A 126 2.05 -19.03 -7.26
C ARG A 126 2.11 -17.89 -8.28
N TYR A 127 1.86 -16.64 -7.86
CA TYR A 127 1.91 -15.45 -8.71
C TYR A 127 3.21 -14.63 -8.54
N ILE A 128 4.01 -14.96 -7.53
CA ILE A 128 5.23 -14.22 -7.20
C ILE A 128 6.41 -14.88 -7.90
N VAL A 129 7.11 -14.10 -8.73
CA VAL A 129 8.26 -14.56 -9.50
C VAL A 129 9.49 -13.72 -9.21
N ALA A 130 10.67 -14.35 -9.17
CA ALA A 130 11.94 -13.62 -8.99
C ALA A 130 12.11 -12.58 -10.11
N LYS A 131 12.54 -11.38 -9.74
CA LYS A 131 12.69 -10.18 -10.61
C LYS A 131 11.36 -9.64 -11.17
N GLY A 132 10.21 -10.19 -10.73
CA GLY A 132 8.90 -9.62 -11.04
C GLY A 132 8.57 -8.40 -10.16
N PHE A 133 7.53 -7.68 -10.56
CA PHE A 133 6.96 -6.62 -9.74
C PHE A 133 6.02 -7.17 -8.68
N ILE A 134 5.98 -6.51 -7.53
CA ILE A 134 5.01 -6.76 -6.46
C ILE A 134 4.65 -5.42 -5.81
N ALA A 135 3.38 -5.24 -5.47
CA ALA A 135 2.95 -4.11 -4.64
C ALA A 135 2.78 -4.60 -3.19
N ILE A 136 3.51 -4.01 -2.25
CA ILE A 136 3.40 -4.30 -0.81
C ILE A 136 2.99 -3.02 -0.11
N ASP A 137 1.86 -3.04 0.59
CA ASP A 137 1.24 -1.86 1.20
C ASP A 137 1.20 -0.66 0.23
N GLY A 138 0.95 -0.96 -1.05
CA GLY A 138 0.87 0.00 -2.15
C GLY A 138 2.20 0.37 -2.79
N ALA A 139 3.35 0.06 -2.19
CA ALA A 139 4.65 0.39 -2.79
C ALA A 139 5.07 -0.64 -3.84
N SER A 140 5.47 -0.14 -5.02
CA SER A 140 6.00 -0.94 -6.12
C SER A 140 7.41 -1.38 -5.83
N LEU A 141 7.62 -2.69 -5.76
CA LEU A 141 8.90 -3.30 -5.43
C LEU A 141 9.26 -4.40 -6.43
N THR A 142 10.54 -4.76 -6.44
CA THR A 142 11.06 -5.88 -7.21
C THR A 142 11.34 -7.07 -6.29
N VAL A 143 10.83 -8.23 -6.65
CA VAL A 143 11.16 -9.48 -5.96
C VAL A 143 12.63 -9.83 -6.23
N VAL A 144 13.43 -9.91 -5.17
CA VAL A 144 14.87 -10.26 -5.28
C VAL A 144 15.01 -11.76 -5.48
N ASP A 145 14.40 -12.52 -4.57
CA ASP A 145 14.42 -13.97 -4.56
C ASP A 145 13.12 -14.53 -3.98
N ARG A 146 12.82 -15.80 -4.26
CA ARG A 146 11.63 -16.50 -3.76
C ARG A 146 11.87 -18.00 -3.60
N ASP A 147 11.20 -18.61 -2.64
CA ASP A 147 11.04 -20.06 -2.48
C ASP A 147 9.55 -20.43 -2.42
N ASP A 148 9.23 -21.64 -1.97
CA ASP A 148 7.83 -22.08 -1.88
C ASP A 148 7.05 -21.46 -0.71
N ALA A 149 7.73 -20.87 0.26
CA ALA A 149 7.15 -20.35 1.50
C ALA A 149 7.23 -18.82 1.64
N GLY A 150 7.98 -18.15 0.73
CA GLY A 150 8.18 -16.71 0.83
C GLY A 150 9.04 -16.11 -0.27
N PHE A 151 9.26 -14.83 -0.14
CA PHE A 151 10.05 -14.03 -1.07
C PHE A 151 10.77 -12.90 -0.33
N SER A 152 11.69 -12.26 -1.01
CA SER A 152 12.40 -11.09 -0.48
C SER A 152 12.34 -9.91 -1.45
N VAL A 153 12.43 -8.70 -0.88
CA VAL A 153 12.54 -7.43 -1.62
C VAL A 153 13.63 -6.57 -1.00
N THR A 154 14.20 -5.66 -1.77
CA THR A 154 15.13 -4.65 -1.27
C THR A 154 14.46 -3.29 -1.22
N ILE A 155 14.55 -2.62 -0.07
CA ILE A 155 14.01 -1.28 0.16
C ILE A 155 15.17 -0.28 0.18
N ILE A 156 15.20 0.63 -0.79
CA ILE A 156 16.20 1.70 -0.88
C ILE A 156 15.89 2.84 0.11
N PRO A 157 16.86 3.69 0.52
CA PRO A 157 16.65 4.74 1.52
C PRO A 157 15.46 5.65 1.22
N LEU A 158 15.29 6.10 -0.01
CA LEU A 158 14.15 6.94 -0.39
C LEU A 158 12.80 6.27 -0.13
N THR A 159 12.68 4.96 -0.40
CA THR A 159 11.45 4.22 -0.14
C THR A 159 11.22 4.05 1.37
N GLN A 160 12.30 3.95 2.16
CA GLN A 160 12.20 3.93 3.63
C GLN A 160 11.65 5.26 4.18
N GLU A 161 12.06 6.40 3.60
CA GLU A 161 11.60 7.73 4.01
C GLU A 161 10.14 8.01 3.61
N LEU A 162 9.71 7.50 2.45
CA LEU A 162 8.43 7.84 1.83
C LEU A 162 7.32 6.80 2.07
N SER A 163 7.61 5.69 2.73
CA SER A 163 6.63 4.62 2.91
C SER A 163 6.76 3.90 4.26
N LEU A 164 5.74 3.09 4.58
CA LEU A 164 5.68 2.30 5.83
C LEU A 164 6.39 0.96 5.76
N ILE A 165 6.91 0.57 4.62
CA ILE A 165 7.40 -0.81 4.40
C ILE A 165 8.57 -1.18 5.32
N HIS A 166 9.29 -0.19 5.85
CA HIS A 166 10.40 -0.41 6.77
C HIS A 166 9.98 -0.51 8.25
N ILE A 167 8.72 -0.25 8.55
CA ILE A 167 8.16 -0.27 9.91
C ILE A 167 7.52 -1.63 10.19
#